data_e6c304a0bd2b52dc03dad4add0bea3ba
#
_entry.id   e6c304a0bd2b52dc03dad4add0bea3ba
#
_cell.length_a   1.000
_cell.length_b   1.000
_cell.length_c   1.000
_cell.angle_alpha   90.00
_cell.angle_beta   90.00
_cell.angle_gamma   90.00
#
_symmetry.space_group_name_H-M   'P 1'
#
loop_
_entity.id
_entity.type
_entity.pdbx_description
1 polymer ?
#
loop_
_entity_poly.entity_id
_entity_poly.type
_entity_poly.pdbx_seq_one_letter_code
_entity_poly.pdbx_strand_id
1 'polypeptide(L)' 'RKGFRPAVQQTPTTLKRACRDGTYFNHPIDNIFYPTQCFQVRGAGRVDFVGSCERLDTARGVSDHLPVWIEIAWPE' A
#
# COMPACT_ATOMS: atom_id res chain seq x y z
N ARG A 1 -14.64 -14.11 -1.63
CA ARG A 1 -14.78 -13.85 -3.04
C ARG A 1 -13.96 -14.80 -3.85
N LYS A 2 -14.63 -15.65 -4.56
CA LYS A 2 -13.95 -16.63 -5.38
C LYS A 2 -13.27 -15.96 -6.54
N GLY A 3 -12.04 -16.36 -6.79
CA GLY A 3 -11.30 -15.89 -7.94
C GLY A 3 -10.62 -14.56 -7.81
N PHE A 4 -10.77 -13.88 -6.67
CA PHE A 4 -10.11 -12.61 -6.44
C PHE A 4 -9.22 -12.70 -5.23
N ARG A 5 -8.09 -12.01 -5.30
CA ARG A 5 -7.14 -11.95 -4.20
C ARG A 5 -6.69 -10.51 -3.98
N PRO A 6 -6.41 -10.15 -2.71
CA PRO A 6 -5.77 -8.87 -2.45
C PRO A 6 -4.30 -8.92 -2.86
N ALA A 7 -3.85 -7.88 -3.55
CA ALA A 7 -2.46 -7.80 -4.00
C ALA A 7 -1.51 -7.34 -2.91
N VAL A 8 -1.98 -6.45 -2.04
CA VAL A 8 -1.16 -5.85 -0.98
C VAL A 8 -1.65 -6.41 0.34
N GLN A 9 -0.86 -7.28 0.98
CA GLN A 9 -1.28 -7.96 2.18
C GLN A 9 -0.45 -7.52 3.37
N GLN A 10 -1.12 -7.27 4.49
CA GLN A 10 -0.47 -6.98 5.77
C GLN A 10 0.52 -5.82 5.66
N THR A 11 0.24 -4.89 4.75
CA THR A 11 1.09 -3.74 4.52
C THR A 11 0.31 -2.49 4.92
N PRO A 12 0.71 -1.78 5.96
CA PRO A 12 0.01 -0.56 6.35
C PRO A 12 0.05 0.47 5.23
N THR A 13 -1.10 1.05 4.93
CA THR A 13 -1.27 2.02 3.84
C THR A 13 -1.81 3.36 4.32
N THR A 14 -1.91 3.55 5.63
CA THR A 14 -2.28 4.85 6.19
C THR A 14 -1.18 5.33 7.12
N LEU A 15 -1.22 6.63 7.41
CA LEU A 15 -0.19 7.29 8.19
C LEU A 15 -0.70 7.64 9.58
N LYS A 16 0.15 7.49 10.58
CA LYS A 16 -0.12 7.96 11.92
C LYS A 16 -0.04 9.48 11.95
N ARG A 17 -0.65 10.07 12.96
CA ARG A 17 -0.55 11.52 13.15
C ARG A 17 0.83 11.95 13.57
N ALA A 18 1.54 11.08 14.27
CA ALA A 18 2.89 11.34 14.72
C ALA A 18 3.65 10.02 14.72
N CYS A 19 4.96 10.10 14.60
CA CYS A 19 5.78 8.91 14.67
C CYS A 19 5.75 8.32 16.07
N ARG A 20 5.68 7.00 16.12
CA ARG A 20 5.78 6.26 17.36
C ARG A 20 6.77 5.13 17.16
N ASP A 21 7.74 5.04 18.06
CA ASP A 21 8.78 4.01 18.00
C ASP A 21 9.48 3.98 16.65
N GLY A 22 9.66 5.16 16.06
CA GLY A 22 10.35 5.28 14.79
C GLY A 22 9.53 4.96 13.57
N THR A 23 8.22 4.72 13.72
CA THR A 23 7.37 4.39 12.59
C THR A 23 6.20 5.37 12.48
N TYR A 24 5.76 5.58 11.25
CA TYR A 24 4.59 6.41 10.94
C TYR A 24 3.51 5.64 10.19
N PHE A 25 3.71 4.35 9.96
CA PHE A 25 2.70 3.52 9.31
C PHE A 25 1.62 3.10 10.30
N ASN A 26 0.38 3.04 9.83
CA ASN A 26 -0.75 2.78 10.71
C ASN A 26 -1.49 1.50 10.34
N HIS A 27 -2.47 1.58 9.43
CA HIS A 27 -3.37 0.46 9.18
C HIS A 27 -3.29 -0.04 7.74
N PRO A 28 -3.44 -1.35 7.52
CA PRO A 28 -3.47 -1.93 6.17
C PRO A 28 -4.90 -1.87 5.62
N ILE A 29 -5.31 -0.72 5.08
CA ILE A 29 -6.67 -0.49 4.63
C ILE A 29 -6.81 -0.59 3.12
N ASP A 30 -5.85 -0.01 2.39
CA ASP A 30 -5.95 0.09 0.93
C ASP A 30 -5.42 -1.16 0.27
N ASN A 31 -6.07 -1.56 -0.82
CA ASN A 31 -5.68 -2.77 -1.53
C ASN A 31 -6.16 -2.73 -2.96
N ILE A 32 -5.60 -3.62 -3.76
CA ILE A 32 -6.04 -3.86 -5.13
C ILE A 32 -6.43 -5.32 -5.20
N PHE A 33 -7.69 -5.59 -5.51
CA PHE A 33 -8.17 -6.96 -5.67
C PHE A 33 -8.13 -7.32 -7.14
N TYR A 34 -7.64 -8.50 -7.45
CA TYR A 34 -7.47 -8.92 -8.83
C TYR A 34 -7.99 -10.33 -9.04
N PRO A 35 -8.51 -10.63 -10.23
CA PRO A 35 -8.97 -11.98 -10.56
C PRO A 35 -7.77 -12.87 -10.84
N THR A 36 -7.66 -13.95 -10.07
CA THR A 36 -6.48 -14.81 -10.13
C THR A 36 -6.36 -15.57 -11.44
N GLN A 37 -7.45 -15.66 -12.20
CA GLN A 37 -7.45 -16.39 -13.45
C GLN A 37 -7.06 -15.55 -14.65
N CYS A 38 -7.01 -14.23 -14.50
CA CYS A 38 -6.79 -13.34 -15.62
C CYS A 38 -5.32 -13.00 -15.83
N PHE A 39 -4.55 -12.95 -14.76
CA PHE A 39 -3.14 -12.59 -14.87
C PHE A 39 -2.40 -12.97 -13.60
N GLN A 40 -1.08 -12.93 -13.68
CA GLN A 40 -0.21 -13.16 -12.54
C GLN A 40 0.25 -11.84 -11.97
N VAL A 41 0.36 -11.77 -10.66
CA VAL A 41 0.94 -10.62 -9.98
C VAL A 41 2.41 -10.91 -9.74
N ARG A 42 3.26 -10.06 -10.28
CA ARG A 42 4.71 -10.20 -10.12
C ARG A 42 5.25 -9.37 -8.99
N GLY A 43 4.51 -8.36 -8.58
CA GLY A 43 4.90 -7.54 -7.46
C GLY A 43 3.76 -6.67 -7.03
N ALA A 44 3.79 -6.25 -5.79
CA ALA A 44 2.78 -5.36 -5.24
C ALA A 44 3.35 -4.70 -3.99
N GLY A 45 2.84 -3.53 -3.66
CA GLY A 45 3.30 -2.85 -2.47
C GLY A 45 2.69 -1.48 -2.33
N ARG A 46 3.32 -0.67 -1.52
CA ARG A 46 2.92 0.71 -1.30
C ARG A 46 4.04 1.64 -1.74
N VAL A 47 3.66 2.88 -1.98
CA VAL A 47 4.65 3.94 -2.24
C VAL A 47 4.77 4.76 -0.98
N ASP A 48 5.93 4.71 -0.35
CA ASP A 48 6.20 5.51 0.85
C ASP A 48 6.77 6.85 0.40
N PHE A 49 5.89 7.85 0.26
CA PHE A 49 6.34 9.18 -0.15
C PHE A 49 6.74 10.04 1.03
N VAL A 50 6.64 9.51 2.24
CA VAL A 50 7.02 10.26 3.45
C VAL A 50 8.55 10.27 3.59
N GLY A 51 9.13 9.09 3.64
CA GLY A 51 10.58 8.92 3.69
C GLY A 51 11.18 9.02 5.07
N SER A 52 10.64 9.83 5.96
CA SER A 52 11.18 9.99 7.31
C SER A 52 10.13 10.61 8.22
N CYS A 53 10.33 10.44 9.52
CA CYS A 53 9.44 11.02 10.52
C CYS A 53 9.38 12.54 10.44
N GLU A 54 10.47 13.16 10.04
CA GLU A 54 10.54 14.62 9.96
C GLU A 54 9.63 15.19 8.88
N ARG A 55 9.33 14.38 7.87
CA ARG A 55 8.47 14.79 6.75
C ARG A 55 7.02 14.41 6.93
N LEU A 56 6.68 13.79 8.05
CA LEU A 56 5.35 13.20 8.22
C LEU A 56 4.25 14.27 8.14
N ASP A 57 4.43 15.40 8.80
CA ASP A 57 3.40 16.45 8.79
C ASP A 57 3.18 16.99 7.39
N THR A 58 4.26 17.22 6.64
CA THR A 58 4.17 17.70 5.27
C THR A 58 3.48 16.66 4.39
N ALA A 59 3.87 15.40 4.55
CA ALA A 59 3.29 14.33 3.76
C ALA A 59 1.81 14.18 4.04
N ARG A 60 1.39 14.26 5.31
CA ARG A 60 -0.03 14.16 5.66
C ARG A 60 -0.84 15.32 5.13
N GLY A 61 -0.20 16.46 4.87
CA GLY A 61 -0.86 17.57 4.18
C GLY A 61 -1.23 17.23 2.75
N VAL A 62 -0.55 16.28 2.13
CA VAL A 62 -0.89 15.77 0.80
C VAL A 62 -1.94 14.67 0.93
N SER A 63 -1.68 13.66 1.75
CA SER A 63 -2.60 12.55 1.97
C SER A 63 -2.16 11.78 3.20
N ASP A 64 -3.13 11.23 3.95
CA ASP A 64 -2.83 10.32 5.04
C ASP A 64 -2.90 8.86 4.58
N HIS A 65 -3.07 8.63 3.28
CA HIS A 65 -3.00 7.30 2.66
C HIS A 65 -1.78 7.23 1.77
N LEU A 66 -1.19 6.04 1.71
CA LEU A 66 -0.07 5.75 0.82
C LEU A 66 -0.58 5.06 -0.42
N PRO A 67 -0.13 5.45 -1.61
CA PRO A 67 -0.53 4.75 -2.83
C PRO A 67 -0.10 3.29 -2.79
N VAL A 68 -0.93 2.42 -3.37
CA VAL A 68 -0.58 1.02 -3.55
C VAL A 68 -0.41 0.76 -5.03
N TRP A 69 0.41 -0.24 -5.35
CA TRP A 69 0.72 -0.56 -6.74
C TRP A 69 0.73 -2.06 -6.93
N ILE A 70 0.58 -2.45 -8.18
CA ILE A 70 0.59 -3.85 -8.58
C ILE A 70 1.29 -3.95 -9.93
N GLU A 71 2.12 -4.96 -10.06
CA GLU A 71 2.77 -5.29 -11.34
C GLU A 71 2.21 -6.62 -11.81
N ILE A 72 1.67 -6.65 -13.01
CA ILE A 72 1.01 -7.83 -13.51
C ILE A 72 1.65 -8.32 -14.81
N ALA A 73 1.47 -9.61 -15.06
CA ALA A 73 1.85 -10.24 -16.32
C ALA A 73 0.63 -10.97 -16.87
N TRP A 74 0.34 -10.73 -18.14
CA TRP A 74 -0.77 -11.41 -18.80
C TRP A 74 -0.38 -12.83 -19.15
N PRO A 75 -1.29 -13.79 -19.00
CA PRO A 75 -0.99 -15.14 -19.48
C PRO A 75 -0.91 -15.15 -20.99
N GLU A 76 -0.05 -16.00 -21.48
CA GLU A 76 0.15 -16.15 -22.93
C GLU A 76 -0.87 -17.14 -23.54
#